data_364f00698aed4bc2f5d94bddcaca254b
#
_entry.id   364f00698aed4bc2f5d94bddcaca254b
#
_cell.length_a   1.000
_cell.length_b   1.000
_cell.length_c   1.000
_cell.angle_alpha   90.00
_cell.angle_beta   90.00
_cell.angle_gamma   90.00
#
_symmetry.space_group_name_H-M   'P 1'
#
loop_
_entity.id
_entity.type
_entity.pdbx_description
1 polymer ?
#
loop_
_entity_poly.entity_id
_entity_poly.type
_entity_poly.pdbx_seq_one_letter_code
_entity_poly.pdbx_strand_id
1 'polypeptide(L)'
;MVACDVYRPAAIKQLQVNGEKVGVPVFTMGDKQNPVDIAKASVEHAQKNGNNIVILDTAGRLHIDENMMTELVEIKENVDVFQSILVVDAMTGQDAVNVAKEFNEKVGVDGIIITKMDGDTRGGAALSIRSVTGKPILYVGMGEKPVSYTHLRAHETSQDL
;
A
#
# COMPACT_ATOMS: atom_id res chain seq x y z
N MET A 1 0.09 -10.21 -7.94
CA MET A 1 -0.10 -8.73 -7.80
C MET A 1 -0.90 -8.22 -8.98
N VAL A 2 -1.60 -7.10 -8.84
CA VAL A 2 -2.50 -6.54 -9.89
C VAL A 2 -2.17 -5.07 -10.09
N ALA A 3 -1.93 -4.66 -11.35
CA ALA A 3 -1.65 -3.29 -11.71
C ALA A 3 -2.95 -2.51 -11.94
N CYS A 4 -3.44 -1.81 -10.91
CA CYS A 4 -4.60 -0.93 -10.98
C CYS A 4 -4.23 0.55 -11.17
N ASP A 5 -2.96 0.94 -11.04
CA ASP A 5 -2.49 2.29 -11.37
C ASP A 5 -2.35 2.45 -12.89
N VAL A 6 -3.45 2.76 -13.55
CA VAL A 6 -3.51 2.97 -15.01
C VAL A 6 -3.11 4.37 -15.44
N TYR A 7 -3.00 5.30 -14.49
CA TYR A 7 -2.69 6.70 -14.76
C TYR A 7 -1.20 6.95 -15.01
N ARG A 8 -0.35 6.02 -14.55
CA ARG A 8 1.10 6.08 -14.71
C ARG A 8 1.59 4.82 -15.43
N PRO A 9 1.79 4.83 -16.75
CA PRO A 9 2.25 3.64 -17.50
C PRO A 9 3.55 3.05 -16.97
N ALA A 10 4.44 3.90 -16.43
CA ALA A 10 5.67 3.47 -15.78
C ALA A 10 5.42 2.63 -14.50
N ALA A 11 4.31 2.85 -13.77
CA ALA A 11 3.98 2.09 -12.57
C ALA A 11 3.65 0.63 -12.91
N ILE A 12 2.92 0.38 -14.00
CA ILE A 12 2.62 -0.98 -14.47
C ILE A 12 3.94 -1.73 -14.76
N LYS A 13 4.85 -1.10 -15.49
CA LYS A 13 6.14 -1.70 -15.81
C LYS A 13 7.00 -1.94 -14.57
N GLN A 14 6.98 -0.99 -13.64
CA GLN A 14 7.70 -1.12 -12.36
C GLN A 14 7.16 -2.29 -11.53
N LEU A 15 5.84 -2.44 -11.44
CA LEU A 15 5.23 -3.56 -10.73
C LEU A 15 5.60 -4.91 -11.37
N GLN A 16 5.60 -4.99 -12.71
CA GLN A 16 6.03 -6.20 -13.44
C GLN A 16 7.49 -6.58 -13.12
N VAL A 17 8.41 -5.60 -13.18
CA VAL A 17 9.82 -5.83 -12.86
C VAL A 17 10.00 -6.27 -11.39
N ASN A 18 9.25 -5.68 -10.48
CA ASN A 18 9.30 -6.07 -9.07
C ASN A 18 8.71 -7.47 -8.86
N GLY A 19 7.62 -7.80 -9.56
CA GLY A 19 7.03 -9.12 -9.54
C GLY A 19 8.01 -10.21 -9.99
N GLU A 20 8.71 -9.97 -11.10
CA GLU A 20 9.76 -10.88 -11.59
C GLU A 20 10.87 -11.09 -10.55
N LYS A 21 11.34 -10.01 -9.89
CA LYS A 21 12.40 -10.09 -8.88
C LYS A 21 12.02 -10.94 -7.68
N VAL A 22 10.75 -10.91 -7.29
CA VAL A 22 10.26 -11.65 -6.10
C VAL A 22 9.53 -12.95 -6.46
N GLY A 23 9.47 -13.31 -7.75
CA GLY A 23 8.83 -14.54 -8.22
C GLY A 23 7.30 -14.53 -8.09
N VAL A 24 6.67 -13.35 -8.11
CA VAL A 24 5.22 -13.19 -7.98
C VAL A 24 4.61 -12.72 -9.30
N PRO A 25 3.62 -13.44 -9.87
CA PRO A 25 2.99 -13.04 -11.13
C PRO A 25 2.26 -11.70 -11.00
N VAL A 26 2.30 -10.90 -12.07
CA VAL A 26 1.59 -9.62 -12.17
C VAL A 26 0.52 -9.69 -13.22
N PHE A 27 -0.72 -9.46 -12.82
CA PHE A 27 -1.88 -9.30 -13.69
C PHE A 27 -2.01 -7.85 -14.12
N THR A 28 -2.24 -7.62 -15.40
CA THR A 28 -2.49 -6.29 -15.97
C THR A 28 -3.45 -6.39 -17.15
N MET A 29 -4.26 -5.36 -17.34
CA MET A 29 -5.12 -5.17 -18.52
C MET A 29 -4.70 -3.93 -19.33
N GLY A 30 -3.47 -3.44 -19.11
CA GLY A 30 -2.96 -2.22 -19.72
C GLY A 30 -3.45 -0.96 -18.99
N ASP A 31 -3.29 0.18 -19.65
CA ASP A 31 -3.54 1.52 -19.09
C ASP A 31 -4.84 2.17 -19.55
N LYS A 32 -5.70 1.44 -20.29
CA LYS A 32 -6.95 1.98 -20.87
C LYS A 32 -8.23 1.47 -20.21
N GLN A 33 -8.10 0.54 -19.27
CA GLN A 33 -9.23 -0.06 -18.57
C GLN A 33 -9.52 0.67 -17.26
N ASN A 34 -10.76 0.61 -16.81
CA ASN A 34 -11.16 1.15 -15.52
C ASN A 34 -10.55 0.30 -14.39
N PRO A 35 -9.93 0.91 -13.36
CA PRO A 35 -9.34 0.18 -12.22
C PRO A 35 -10.30 -0.76 -11.51
N VAL A 36 -11.60 -0.42 -11.42
CA VAL A 36 -12.63 -1.29 -10.83
C VAL A 36 -12.80 -2.57 -11.64
N ASP A 37 -12.82 -2.46 -12.97
CA ASP A 37 -12.94 -3.62 -13.87
C ASP A 37 -11.69 -4.48 -13.82
N ILE A 38 -10.51 -3.87 -13.72
CA ILE A 38 -9.23 -4.59 -13.53
C ILE A 38 -9.28 -5.37 -12.21
N ALA A 39 -9.73 -4.76 -11.13
CA ALA A 39 -9.84 -5.41 -9.83
C ALA A 39 -10.78 -6.63 -9.88
N LYS A 40 -11.97 -6.49 -10.47
CA LYS A 40 -12.92 -7.62 -10.67
C LYS A 40 -12.31 -8.75 -11.47
N ALA A 41 -11.76 -8.43 -12.64
CA ALA A 41 -11.16 -9.42 -13.54
C ALA A 41 -9.96 -10.14 -12.88
N SER A 42 -9.22 -9.43 -12.04
CA SER A 42 -8.07 -10.01 -11.33
C SER A 42 -8.47 -11.06 -10.30
N VAL A 43 -9.60 -10.88 -9.61
CA VAL A 43 -10.12 -11.86 -8.65
C VAL A 43 -10.53 -13.15 -9.37
N GLU A 44 -11.24 -13.03 -10.48
CA GLU A 44 -11.59 -14.19 -11.31
C GLU A 44 -10.35 -14.90 -11.85
N HIS A 45 -9.36 -14.14 -12.31
CA HIS A 45 -8.10 -14.66 -12.78
C HIS A 45 -7.35 -15.42 -11.66
N ALA A 46 -7.30 -14.85 -10.47
CA ALA A 46 -6.67 -15.46 -9.31
C ALA A 46 -7.31 -16.79 -8.94
N GLN A 47 -8.63 -16.84 -8.90
CA GLN A 47 -9.39 -18.07 -8.63
C GLN A 47 -9.10 -19.17 -9.65
N LYS A 48 -9.09 -18.83 -10.94
CA LYS A 48 -8.80 -19.78 -12.04
C LYS A 48 -7.36 -20.32 -11.99
N ASN A 49 -6.43 -19.55 -11.45
CA ASN A 49 -5.02 -19.93 -11.35
C ASN A 49 -4.62 -20.44 -9.96
N GLY A 50 -5.55 -20.64 -9.04
CA GLY A 50 -5.29 -21.16 -7.71
C GLY A 50 -4.48 -20.20 -6.81
N ASN A 51 -4.55 -18.89 -7.06
CA ASN A 51 -3.90 -17.89 -6.21
C ASN A 51 -4.78 -17.59 -4.99
N ASN A 52 -4.21 -17.71 -3.81
CA ASN A 52 -4.92 -17.50 -2.55
C ASN A 52 -4.93 -16.04 -2.08
N ILE A 53 -4.01 -15.23 -2.60
CA ILE A 53 -3.83 -13.82 -2.22
C ILE A 53 -3.79 -12.96 -3.48
N VAL A 54 -4.59 -11.90 -3.49
CA VAL A 54 -4.58 -10.86 -4.52
C VAL A 54 -4.18 -9.54 -3.87
N ILE A 55 -3.15 -8.90 -4.40
CA ILE A 55 -2.71 -7.57 -3.96
C ILE A 55 -2.98 -6.59 -5.10
N LEU A 56 -3.89 -5.65 -4.87
CA LEU A 56 -4.22 -4.58 -5.82
C LEU A 56 -3.27 -3.39 -5.58
N ASP A 57 -2.43 -3.08 -6.56
CA ASP A 57 -1.57 -1.89 -6.54
C ASP A 57 -2.32 -0.74 -7.21
N THR A 58 -2.89 0.14 -6.39
CA THR A 58 -3.73 1.25 -6.82
C THR A 58 -2.94 2.54 -6.99
N ALA A 59 -3.54 3.50 -7.68
CA ALA A 59 -2.93 4.82 -7.84
C ALA A 59 -2.64 5.49 -6.50
N GLY A 60 -1.46 6.09 -6.37
CA GLY A 60 -1.07 6.94 -5.26
C GLY A 60 -0.64 8.31 -5.77
N ARG A 61 -1.09 9.39 -5.13
CA ARG A 61 -0.70 10.75 -5.43
C ARG A 61 -0.21 11.47 -4.17
N LEU A 62 0.65 12.46 -4.36
CA LEU A 62 1.18 13.29 -3.27
C LEU A 62 0.09 14.18 -2.63
N HIS A 63 -0.95 14.49 -3.37
CA HIS A 63 -2.08 15.28 -2.90
C HIS A 63 -3.36 14.45 -2.96
N ILE A 64 -4.22 14.71 -2.01
CA ILE A 64 -5.52 14.08 -1.91
C ILE A 64 -6.36 14.52 -3.11
N ASP A 65 -6.77 13.54 -3.90
CA ASP A 65 -7.59 13.70 -5.09
C ASP A 65 -8.94 13.01 -4.85
N GLU A 66 -10.02 13.77 -4.90
CA GLU A 66 -11.35 13.23 -4.62
C GLU A 66 -11.77 12.14 -5.61
N ASN A 67 -11.36 12.25 -6.88
CA ASN A 67 -11.66 11.22 -7.87
C ASN A 67 -10.96 9.90 -7.53
N MET A 68 -9.70 9.98 -7.07
CA MET A 68 -8.96 8.81 -6.63
C MET A 68 -9.61 8.17 -5.37
N MET A 69 -10.07 8.98 -4.43
CA MET A 69 -10.78 8.48 -3.25
C MET A 69 -12.08 7.76 -3.64
N THR A 70 -12.84 8.34 -4.55
CA THR A 70 -14.07 7.72 -5.07
C THR A 70 -13.75 6.39 -5.75
N GLU A 71 -12.73 6.34 -6.60
CA GLU A 71 -12.29 5.10 -7.27
C GLU A 71 -11.94 4.01 -6.26
N LEU A 72 -11.21 4.34 -5.19
CA LEU A 72 -10.85 3.38 -4.14
C LEU A 72 -12.07 2.86 -3.38
N VAL A 73 -13.04 3.72 -3.12
CA VAL A 73 -14.33 3.31 -2.52
C VAL A 73 -15.08 2.40 -3.47
N GLU A 74 -15.16 2.72 -4.75
CA GLU A 74 -15.80 1.88 -5.77
C GLU A 74 -15.13 0.51 -5.91
N ILE A 75 -13.81 0.45 -5.85
CA ILE A 75 -13.09 -0.84 -5.82
C ILE A 75 -13.53 -1.65 -4.60
N LYS A 76 -13.57 -1.04 -3.41
CA LYS A 76 -13.99 -1.73 -2.17
C LYS A 76 -15.44 -2.22 -2.21
N GLU A 77 -16.33 -1.49 -2.86
CA GLU A 77 -17.74 -1.88 -3.00
C GLU A 77 -17.94 -3.01 -4.00
N ASN A 78 -17.05 -3.15 -4.97
CA ASN A 78 -17.18 -4.10 -6.08
C ASN A 78 -16.33 -5.36 -5.92
N VAL A 79 -15.35 -5.34 -4.99
CA VAL A 79 -14.46 -6.46 -4.70
C VAL A 79 -14.45 -6.69 -3.19
N ASP A 80 -14.53 -7.94 -2.76
CA ASP A 80 -14.43 -8.29 -1.34
C ASP A 80 -12.99 -8.08 -0.84
N VAL A 81 -12.73 -6.87 -0.34
CA VAL A 81 -11.41 -6.44 0.13
C VAL A 81 -11.21 -6.87 1.57
N PHE A 82 -10.36 -7.85 1.81
CA PHE A 82 -10.02 -8.32 3.15
C PHE A 82 -9.30 -7.26 3.98
N GLN A 83 -8.38 -6.50 3.38
CA GLN A 83 -7.58 -5.50 4.08
C GLN A 83 -7.18 -4.35 3.16
N SER A 84 -7.41 -3.12 3.60
CA SER A 84 -6.95 -1.89 2.95
C SER A 84 -5.73 -1.36 3.68
N ILE A 85 -4.60 -1.32 2.98
CA ILE A 85 -3.31 -0.88 3.54
C ILE A 85 -2.89 0.43 2.90
N LEU A 86 -2.66 1.44 3.72
CA LEU A 86 -2.12 2.71 3.28
C LEU A 86 -0.60 2.71 3.35
N VAL A 87 0.06 3.10 2.27
CA VAL A 87 1.52 3.27 2.22
C VAL A 87 1.84 4.76 2.26
N VAL A 88 2.61 5.18 3.25
CA VAL A 88 3.01 6.59 3.45
C VAL A 88 4.53 6.71 3.52
N ASP A 89 5.02 7.89 3.13
CA ASP A 89 6.43 8.25 3.16
C ASP A 89 6.72 9.06 4.43
N ALA A 90 7.57 8.54 5.33
CA ALA A 90 7.94 9.21 6.58
C ALA A 90 8.60 10.57 6.36
N MET A 91 9.31 10.74 5.24
CA MET A 91 10.02 11.98 4.91
C MET A 91 9.10 13.15 4.58
N THR A 92 7.82 12.92 4.30
CA THR A 92 6.84 13.99 4.06
C THR A 92 6.30 14.61 5.37
N GLY A 93 6.70 14.07 6.52
CA GLY A 93 6.40 14.66 7.83
C GLY A 93 4.90 14.83 8.10
N GLN A 94 4.47 16.07 8.36
CA GLN A 94 3.07 16.37 8.69
C GLN A 94 2.10 16.03 7.54
N ASP A 95 2.54 16.09 6.29
CA ASP A 95 1.71 15.73 5.14
C ASP A 95 1.34 14.25 5.17
N ALA A 96 2.26 13.37 5.59
CA ALA A 96 1.95 11.95 5.79
C ALA A 96 0.82 11.74 6.81
N VAL A 97 0.81 12.52 7.89
CA VAL A 97 -0.22 12.45 8.94
C VAL A 97 -1.58 12.90 8.40
N ASN A 98 -1.61 14.01 7.66
CA ASN A 98 -2.82 14.57 7.06
C ASN A 98 -3.42 13.59 6.03
N VAL A 99 -2.58 13.05 5.15
CA VAL A 99 -2.96 12.04 4.16
C VAL A 99 -3.54 10.81 4.85
N ALA A 100 -2.86 10.29 5.88
CA ALA A 100 -3.32 9.10 6.60
C ALA A 100 -4.68 9.32 7.27
N LYS A 101 -4.90 10.49 7.86
CA LYS A 101 -6.19 10.86 8.47
C LYS A 101 -7.30 10.84 7.42
N GLU A 102 -7.11 11.53 6.30
CA GLU A 102 -8.14 11.69 5.26
C GLU A 102 -8.46 10.36 4.56
N PHE A 103 -7.44 9.55 4.25
CA PHE A 103 -7.66 8.19 3.71
C PHE A 103 -8.45 7.31 4.69
N ASN A 104 -8.14 7.39 5.99
CA ASN A 104 -8.86 6.63 6.99
C ASN A 104 -10.33 7.06 7.12
N GLU A 105 -10.61 8.36 7.01
CA GLU A 105 -11.97 8.90 7.09
C GLU A 105 -12.80 8.61 5.82
N LYS A 106 -12.23 8.75 4.63
CA LYS A 106 -12.95 8.62 3.36
C LYS A 106 -13.02 7.19 2.82
N VAL A 107 -11.94 6.44 2.91
CA VAL A 107 -11.81 5.09 2.30
C VAL A 107 -11.89 3.99 3.36
N GLY A 108 -11.43 4.27 4.55
CA GLY A 108 -11.25 3.28 5.60
C GLY A 108 -9.97 2.48 5.41
N VAL A 109 -9.06 2.58 6.36
CA VAL A 109 -7.75 1.92 6.37
C VAL A 109 -7.71 0.91 7.49
N ASP A 110 -7.17 -0.28 7.22
CA ASP A 110 -7.03 -1.36 8.22
C ASP A 110 -5.62 -1.43 8.80
N GLY A 111 -4.64 -0.95 8.04
CA GLY A 111 -3.26 -0.92 8.47
C GLY A 111 -2.40 0.03 7.64
N ILE A 112 -1.23 0.35 8.14
CA ILE A 112 -0.33 1.33 7.55
C ILE A 112 1.04 0.73 7.34
N ILE A 113 1.64 1.02 6.19
CA ILE A 113 3.06 0.78 5.90
C ILE A 113 3.74 2.14 5.82
N ILE A 114 4.81 2.31 6.58
CA ILE A 114 5.61 3.53 6.55
C ILE A 114 6.92 3.26 5.85
N THR A 115 7.23 4.02 4.82
CA THR A 115 8.47 3.89 4.05
C THR A 115 9.47 4.98 4.43
N LYS A 116 10.74 4.78 4.07
CA LYS A 116 11.85 5.73 4.27
C LYS A 116 12.11 6.11 5.73
N MET A 117 11.86 5.18 6.64
CA MET A 117 12.10 5.39 8.07
C MET A 117 13.59 5.54 8.42
N ASP A 118 14.49 5.11 7.56
CA ASP A 118 15.92 5.36 7.63
C ASP A 118 16.26 6.86 7.60
N GLY A 119 15.40 7.71 7.05
CA GLY A 119 15.50 9.16 7.08
C GLY A 119 14.82 9.84 8.26
N ASP A 120 13.90 9.16 8.96
CA ASP A 120 13.19 9.69 10.13
C ASP A 120 13.85 9.20 11.44
N THR A 121 14.91 9.85 11.84
CA THR A 121 15.74 9.47 13.01
C THR A 121 15.01 9.47 14.35
N ARG A 122 13.81 10.08 14.44
CA ARG A 122 13.03 10.20 15.66
C ARG A 122 11.75 9.36 15.67
N GLY A 123 11.38 8.76 14.53
CA GLY A 123 10.13 7.99 14.41
C GLY A 123 8.86 8.81 14.61
N GLY A 124 8.96 10.14 14.52
CA GLY A 124 7.86 11.06 14.85
C GLY A 124 6.65 10.90 13.94
N ALA A 125 6.88 10.65 12.65
CA ALA A 125 5.82 10.40 11.68
C ALA A 125 4.99 9.17 12.06
N ALA A 126 5.64 8.07 12.44
CA ALA A 126 4.98 6.82 12.81
C ALA A 126 4.05 6.99 14.03
N LEU A 127 4.55 7.63 15.08
CA LEU A 127 3.77 7.89 16.29
C LEU A 127 2.57 8.80 16.02
N SER A 128 2.77 9.88 15.24
CA SER A 128 1.72 10.83 14.89
C SER A 128 0.64 10.18 14.04
N ILE A 129 1.01 9.38 13.02
CA ILE A 129 0.07 8.66 12.15
C ILE A 129 -0.78 7.68 12.97
N ARG A 130 -0.14 6.90 13.84
CA ARG A 130 -0.85 5.96 14.72
C ARG A 130 -1.81 6.68 15.68
N SER A 131 -1.37 7.80 16.25
CA SER A 131 -2.20 8.61 17.18
C SER A 131 -3.45 9.16 16.49
N VAL A 132 -3.30 9.67 15.25
CA VAL A 132 -4.39 10.31 14.51
C VAL A 132 -5.36 9.31 13.89
N THR A 133 -4.84 8.18 13.39
CA THR A 133 -5.67 7.19 12.70
C THR A 133 -6.20 6.08 13.61
N GLY A 134 -5.53 5.82 14.73
CA GLY A 134 -5.79 4.65 15.58
C GLY A 134 -5.44 3.30 14.92
N LYS A 135 -4.83 3.31 13.72
CA LYS A 135 -4.56 2.10 12.94
C LYS A 135 -3.16 1.55 13.20
N PRO A 136 -2.98 0.22 13.14
CA PRO A 136 -1.67 -0.39 13.37
C PRO A 136 -0.70 -0.08 12.23
N ILE A 137 0.57 0.12 12.58
CA ILE A 137 1.66 0.10 11.63
C ILE A 137 2.06 -1.35 11.42
N LEU A 138 1.86 -1.85 10.21
CA LEU A 138 2.09 -3.26 9.87
C LEU A 138 3.53 -3.53 9.46
N TYR A 139 4.10 -2.60 8.67
CA TYR A 139 5.46 -2.73 8.15
C TYR A 139 6.15 -1.39 8.10
N VAL A 140 7.48 -1.44 8.19
CA VAL A 140 8.37 -0.28 8.10
C VAL A 140 9.42 -0.54 7.02
N GLY A 141 9.48 0.35 6.04
CA GLY A 141 10.47 0.32 4.97
C GLY A 141 11.74 1.08 5.37
N MET A 142 12.87 0.40 5.33
CA MET A 142 14.19 0.91 5.73
C MET A 142 15.18 1.00 4.56
N GLY A 143 14.70 0.99 3.32
CA GLY A 143 15.56 1.06 2.14
C GLY A 143 14.82 0.73 0.85
N GLU A 144 15.51 0.87 -0.29
CA GLU A 144 14.94 0.71 -1.63
C GLU A 144 15.03 -0.71 -2.21
N LYS A 145 15.83 -1.59 -1.60
CA LYS A 145 16.04 -2.94 -2.11
C LYS A 145 15.20 -3.93 -1.31
N PRO A 146 14.59 -4.92 -1.98
CA PRO A 146 14.00 -6.06 -1.28
C PRO A 146 15.13 -6.85 -0.63
N VAL A 147 15.43 -6.56 0.62
CA VAL A 147 16.37 -7.32 1.45
C VAL A 147 15.60 -8.02 2.52
N SER A 148 15.92 -9.28 2.74
CA SER A 148 15.46 -10.01 3.89
C SER A 148 16.17 -9.46 5.13
N TYR A 149 15.59 -8.45 5.78
CA TYR A 149 15.97 -8.13 7.15
C TYR A 149 15.43 -9.25 8.04
N THR A 150 16.24 -10.25 8.27
CA THR A 150 15.86 -11.41 9.05
C THR A 150 15.81 -11.15 10.56
N HIS A 151 16.08 -9.93 11.04
CA HIS A 151 16.18 -9.65 12.46
C HIS A 151 15.73 -8.23 12.81
N LEU A 152 14.42 -7.99 12.83
CA LEU A 152 13.86 -7.11 13.85
C LEU A 152 13.73 -7.98 15.11
N ARG A 153 14.76 -7.98 15.94
CA ARG A 153 14.67 -8.63 17.25
C ARG A 153 13.71 -7.83 18.11
N ALA A 154 12.55 -8.36 18.37
CA ALA A 154 11.63 -7.87 19.41
C ALA A 154 12.25 -7.94 20.83
N HIS A 155 13.53 -8.19 20.95
CA HIS A 155 14.22 -8.46 22.22
C HIS A 155 14.83 -7.22 22.88
N GLU A 156 14.89 -6.09 22.20
CA GLU A 156 15.56 -4.90 22.77
C GLU A 156 14.60 -3.91 23.46
N THR A 157 13.30 -4.15 23.40
CA THR A 157 12.31 -3.23 24.04
C THR A 157 11.82 -3.69 25.41
N SER A 158 12.27 -4.82 25.93
CA SER A 158 11.78 -5.34 27.23
C SER A 158 12.80 -5.32 28.36
N GLN A 159 13.98 -4.76 28.15
CA GLN A 159 15.03 -4.73 29.21
C GLN A 159 15.38 -3.32 29.73
N ASP A 160 14.75 -2.26 29.21
CA ASP A 160 15.00 -0.87 29.66
C ASP A 160 13.73 -0.17 30.18
N LEU A 161 12.93 -0.86 30.99
CA LEU A 161 11.89 -0.26 31.82
C LEU A 161 12.03 -0.77 33.26
#